data_6d4e629e2d9b43ac8b24a827d47fd701
#
_entry.id   6d4e629e2d9b43ac8b24a827d47fd701
#
_cell.length_a   1.000
_cell.length_b   1.000
_cell.length_c   1.000
_cell.angle_alpha   90.00
_cell.angle_beta   90.00
_cell.angle_gamma   90.00
#
_symmetry.space_group_name_H-M   'P 1'
#
loop_
_entity.id
_entity.type
_entity.pdbx_description
1 polymer ?
#
loop_
_entity_poly.entity_id
_entity_poly.type
_entity_poly.pdbx_seq_one_letter_code
_entity_poly.pdbx_strand_id
1 'polypeptide(L)' 'MSALKETNKSPLLDVMALLGDLPAEGLARGQVGTVVESLDERTVLVEFADDQGRAYAIAPCPRSQLLALRYTPQAA' A
#
# COMPACT_ATOMS: atom_id res chain seq x y z
N MET A 1 2.65 11.52 23.35
CA MET A 1 2.95 10.74 22.27
C MET A 1 2.66 11.28 20.91
N SER A 2 3.10 12.43 20.70
CA SER A 2 2.94 13.00 19.37
C SER A 2 3.68 12.23 18.30
N ALA A 3 4.68 11.49 18.69
CA ALA A 3 5.41 10.70 17.71
C ALA A 3 4.50 9.72 17.00
N LEU A 4 3.52 9.20 17.69
CA LEU A 4 2.59 8.27 17.06
C LEU A 4 1.76 8.95 15.99
N LYS A 5 1.41 10.20 16.24
CA LYS A 5 0.62 10.92 15.26
C LYS A 5 1.40 11.17 14.01
N GLU A 6 2.67 11.46 14.16
CA GLU A 6 3.50 11.69 13.01
C GLU A 6 3.65 10.45 12.19
N THR A 7 3.77 9.33 12.86
CA THR A 7 3.85 8.07 12.17
C THR A 7 2.60 7.83 11.34
N ASN A 8 1.46 8.22 11.87
CA ASN A 8 0.21 8.01 11.16
C ASN A 8 0.10 8.81 9.89
N LYS A 9 0.88 9.86 9.75
CA LYS A 9 0.84 10.66 8.55
C LYS A 9 1.72 10.11 7.45
N SER A 10 2.61 9.21 7.81
CA SER A 10 3.48 8.58 6.83
C SER A 10 2.66 7.61 5.99
N PRO A 11 2.98 7.48 4.69
CA PRO A 11 2.36 6.45 3.89
C PRO A 11 2.89 5.06 4.23
N LEU A 12 3.96 4.98 5.02
CA LEU A 12 4.54 3.69 5.36
C LEU A 12 3.58 2.89 6.22
N LEU A 13 3.50 1.61 5.96
CA LEU A 13 2.65 0.66 6.67
C LEU A 13 1.16 0.82 6.40
N ASP A 14 0.82 1.71 5.47
CA ASP A 14 -0.56 1.83 5.05
C ASP A 14 -0.94 0.64 4.19
N VAL A 15 -2.15 0.16 4.38
CA VAL A 15 -2.70 -0.92 3.58
C VAL A 15 -3.34 -0.32 2.34
N MET A 16 -3.02 -0.89 1.20
CA MET A 16 -3.44 -0.35 -0.09
C MET A 16 -3.99 -1.45 -0.97
N ALA A 17 -4.85 -1.09 -1.90
CA ALA A 17 -5.29 -2.00 -2.95
C ALA A 17 -4.88 -1.42 -4.30
N LEU A 18 -4.51 -2.30 -5.23
CA LEU A 18 -4.19 -1.88 -6.58
C LEU A 18 -5.45 -1.44 -7.32
N LEU A 19 -5.38 -0.30 -7.96
CA LEU A 19 -6.47 0.21 -8.79
C LEU A 19 -6.45 -0.37 -10.19
N GLY A 20 -5.33 -0.89 -10.62
CA GLY A 20 -5.19 -1.50 -11.93
C GLY A 20 -4.17 -2.61 -11.89
N ASP A 21 -4.08 -3.35 -12.98
CA ASP A 21 -3.13 -4.44 -13.08
C ASP A 21 -1.70 -3.93 -13.19
N LEU A 22 -0.76 -4.70 -12.67
CA LEU A 22 0.67 -4.48 -12.88
C LEU A 22 1.23 -5.78 -13.46
N PRO A 23 1.02 -6.00 -14.75
CA PRO A 23 1.37 -7.30 -15.34
C PRO A 23 2.85 -7.62 -15.26
N ALA A 24 3.71 -6.60 -15.37
CA ALA A 24 5.15 -6.83 -15.27
C ALA A 24 5.55 -7.40 -13.92
N GLU A 25 4.74 -7.14 -12.89
CA GLU A 25 4.99 -7.64 -11.55
C GLU A 25 4.13 -8.86 -11.21
N GLY A 26 3.30 -9.28 -12.15
CA GLY A 26 2.40 -10.40 -11.90
C GLY A 26 1.29 -10.07 -10.94
N LEU A 27 0.90 -8.81 -10.85
CA LEU A 27 -0.12 -8.34 -9.91
C LEU A 27 -1.35 -7.85 -10.62
N ALA A 28 -2.50 -7.99 -9.99
CA ALA A 28 -3.78 -7.66 -10.59
C ALA A 28 -4.53 -6.65 -9.75
N ARG A 29 -5.40 -5.91 -10.42
CA ARG A 29 -6.29 -4.96 -9.78
C ARG A 29 -6.98 -5.60 -8.58
N GLY A 30 -7.05 -4.84 -7.49
CA GLY A 30 -7.72 -5.30 -6.28
C GLY A 30 -6.84 -6.04 -5.31
N GLN A 31 -5.64 -6.44 -5.70
CA GLN A 31 -4.75 -7.10 -4.77
C GLN A 31 -4.27 -6.11 -3.72
N VAL A 32 -4.14 -6.61 -2.49
CA VAL A 32 -3.90 -5.78 -1.32
C VAL A 32 -2.47 -5.95 -0.84
N GLY A 33 -1.86 -4.84 -0.51
CA GLY A 33 -0.50 -4.85 0.04
C GLY A 33 -0.31 -3.75 1.06
N THR A 34 0.88 -3.71 1.62
CA THR A 34 1.26 -2.73 2.64
C THR A 34 2.45 -1.94 2.14
N VAL A 35 2.38 -0.62 2.26
CA VAL A 35 3.50 0.23 1.90
C VAL A 35 4.60 0.05 2.93
N VAL A 36 5.77 -0.36 2.47
CA VAL A 36 6.89 -0.60 3.37
C VAL A 36 8.00 0.42 3.21
N GLU A 37 7.99 1.17 2.11
CA GLU A 37 9.03 2.18 1.91
C GLU A 37 8.55 3.19 0.87
N SER A 38 8.93 4.45 1.08
CA SER A 38 8.68 5.48 0.09
C SER A 38 9.94 5.61 -0.76
N LEU A 39 9.82 5.38 -2.06
CA LEU A 39 10.97 5.42 -2.96
C LEU A 39 11.20 6.83 -3.48
N ASP A 40 10.13 7.52 -3.81
CA ASP A 40 10.19 8.92 -4.18
C ASP A 40 8.79 9.51 -4.05
N GLU A 41 8.57 10.70 -4.56
CA GLU A 41 7.29 11.40 -4.40
C GLU A 41 6.14 10.67 -5.05
N ARG A 42 6.42 9.86 -6.06
CA ARG A 42 5.37 9.23 -6.86
C ARG A 42 5.30 7.73 -6.68
N THR A 43 6.29 7.13 -6.05
CA THR A 43 6.43 5.69 -6.04
C THR A 43 6.70 5.19 -4.64
N VAL A 44 6.01 4.14 -4.26
CA VAL A 44 6.23 3.47 -2.98
C VAL A 44 6.51 1.99 -3.24
N LEU A 45 7.21 1.39 -2.30
CA LEU A 45 7.46 -0.04 -2.32
C LEU A 45 6.36 -0.71 -1.52
N VAL A 46 5.69 -1.67 -2.14
CA VAL A 46 4.53 -2.32 -1.53
C VAL A 46 4.79 -3.81 -1.43
N GLU A 47 4.56 -4.36 -0.25
CA GLU A 47 4.65 -5.79 -0.02
C GLU A 47 3.24 -6.37 -0.08
N PHE A 48 3.03 -7.33 -0.97
CA PHE A 48 1.74 -7.98 -1.13
C PHE A 48 1.76 -9.32 -0.42
N ALA A 49 0.74 -9.58 0.36
CA ALA A 49 0.65 -10.80 1.14
C ALA A 49 -0.72 -11.44 0.94
N ASP A 50 -0.75 -12.76 1.10
CA ASP A 50 -1.99 -13.50 0.98
C ASP A 50 -2.78 -13.42 2.30
N ASP A 51 -3.90 -14.11 2.36
CA ASP A 51 -4.76 -14.05 3.54
C ASP A 51 -4.17 -14.81 4.73
N GLN A 52 -3.07 -15.51 4.52
CA GLN A 52 -2.31 -16.15 5.59
C GLN A 52 -1.17 -15.28 6.08
N GLY A 53 -1.04 -14.09 5.52
CA GLY A 53 0.02 -13.17 5.91
C GLY A 53 1.36 -13.46 5.26
N ARG A 54 1.40 -14.33 4.26
CA ARG A 54 2.66 -14.63 3.58
C ARG A 54 2.86 -13.68 2.43
N ALA A 55 4.03 -13.05 2.41
CA ALA A 55 4.37 -12.17 1.29
C ALA A 55 4.63 -13.00 0.04
N TYR A 56 4.03 -12.60 -1.06
CA TYR A 56 4.25 -13.26 -2.33
C TYR A 56 4.86 -12.33 -3.37
N ALA A 57 4.91 -11.04 -3.11
CA ALA A 57 5.52 -10.08 -4.02
C ALA A 57 5.88 -8.81 -3.28
N ILE A 58 6.95 -8.19 -3.72
CA ILE A 58 7.31 -6.84 -3.29
C ILE A 58 7.58 -6.08 -4.57
N ALA A 59 6.90 -4.97 -4.77
CA ALA A 59 6.99 -4.26 -6.03
C ALA A 59 6.89 -2.76 -5.84
N PRO A 60 7.64 -1.98 -6.65
CA PRO A 60 7.44 -0.54 -6.68
C PRO A 60 6.12 -0.26 -7.38
N CYS A 61 5.32 0.58 -6.77
CA CYS A 61 4.00 0.91 -7.28
C CYS A 61 3.83 2.41 -7.35
N PRO A 62 3.32 2.92 -8.47
CA PRO A 62 2.98 4.35 -8.51
C PRO A 62 1.86 4.64 -7.53
N ARG A 63 1.99 5.72 -6.79
CA ARG A 63 0.95 6.09 -5.81
C ARG A 63 -0.40 6.27 -6.48
N SER A 64 -0.40 6.70 -7.74
CA SER A 64 -1.64 6.91 -8.48
C SER A 64 -2.39 5.61 -8.76
N GLN A 65 -1.74 4.48 -8.60
CA GLN A 65 -2.35 3.16 -8.82
C GLN A 65 -2.78 2.50 -7.51
N LEU A 66 -2.76 3.24 -6.41
CA LEU A 66 -3.05 2.67 -5.10
C LEU A 66 -4.22 3.38 -4.46
N LEU A 67 -5.09 2.60 -3.85
CA LEU A 67 -6.20 3.08 -3.07
C LEU A 67 -5.93 2.75 -1.61
N ALA A 68 -5.85 3.77 -0.77
CA ALA A 68 -5.67 3.55 0.66
C ALA A 68 -6.94 2.97 1.24
N LEU A 69 -6.80 1.88 1.97
CA LEU A 69 -7.94 1.24 2.60
C LEU A 69 -8.14 1.80 3.99
N ARG A 70 -9.39 1.99 4.36
CA ARG A 70 -9.71 2.60 5.64
C ARG A 70 -10.67 1.70 6.39
N TYR A 71 -10.27 1.35 7.58
CA TYR A 71 -11.07 0.44 8.41
C TYR A 71 -11.96 1.18 9.38
N THR A 72 -11.66 2.44 9.63
CA THR A 72 -12.51 3.25 10.51
C THR A 72 -13.44 4.10 9.67
N PRO A 73 -14.63 4.41 10.16
CA PRO A 73 -15.55 5.27 9.41
C PRO A 73 -14.93 6.62 9.12
N GLN A 74 -15.11 7.09 7.91
CA GLN A 74 -14.60 8.38 7.47
C GLN A 74 -15.76 9.27 7.09
N ALA A 75 -15.64 10.56 7.38
CA ALA A 75 -16.63 11.52 6.94
C ALA A 75 -16.57 11.61 5.42
N ALA A 76 -17.73 11.64 4.79
CA ALA A 76 -17.82 11.73 3.33
C ALA A 76 -17.56 13.16 2.85
#